data_62de019637d68b44d2e81781feef284f
#
_entry.id   62de019637d68b44d2e81781feef284f
#
_cell.length_a   1.000
_cell.length_b   1.000
_cell.length_c   1.000
_cell.angle_alpha   90.00
_cell.angle_beta   90.00
_cell.angle_gamma   90.00
#
_symmetry.space_group_name_H-M   'P 1'
#
loop_
_entity.id
_entity.type
_entity.pdbx_description
1 polymer ?
#
loop_
_entity_poly.entity_id
_entity_poly.type
_entity_poly.pdbx_seq_one_letter_code
_entity_poly.pdbx_strand_id
1 'polypeptide(L)'
;MEPLARLPVFLALEGKRAIVVGAGAATAWKAELLSAAGARVAVYTLEPSDELLGLAASAPRGPVSILARAYAASDFDGAAVAVGAIEDSAEALRFAAAARAAKIPVNVVDRPELCDFTFGAIVNRSPLVVGISTDGASPVFGQAIRAKLEALIPRGFSRWAQAADAWRPKVRALALPFRARRRFWELFAARAIARPDATPTLPDLDALLAHAHGGDQTTGSVILVGAGPGDPELLTLRAVRALQSADVILIDDLVAPELLDFARREAKKLMVGKTGHQPSCKQEEINALMISLAKAGRQVVRLKGGDPGVFARAGEEIAACRAAGIAVEVIPGVTAAQAAASRLGVSLTHRHHARRLQYITGHGVAGHLPDIDWNSLADPSATTVVYMPKRTLGDIAAAAIAHGLDPATPAVVVADATRAAETVVRGTIGDIASRVEAHTLAGPALMMIGWVLALQAAVASEDGRADTMSSRDRVVGGAIKLRRGTSNAQSR
;
A
#
# COMPACT_ATOMS: atom_id res chain seq x y z
N MET A 1 10.84 -9.90 -0.12
CA MET A 1 9.72 -10.23 -1.05
C MET A 1 9.14 -11.53 -0.55
N GLU A 2 7.87 -11.51 -0.22
CA GLU A 2 7.13 -12.71 0.19
C GLU A 2 7.00 -13.73 -0.94
N PRO A 3 6.69 -15.01 -0.65
CA PRO A 3 6.45 -16.03 -1.66
C PRO A 3 5.32 -15.62 -2.62
N LEU A 4 5.54 -15.86 -3.92
CA LEU A 4 4.53 -15.60 -4.96
C LEU A 4 3.87 -16.92 -5.36
N ALA A 5 2.56 -16.93 -5.50
CA ALA A 5 1.83 -18.08 -6.03
C ALA A 5 2.26 -18.39 -7.48
N ARG A 6 2.40 -17.33 -8.32
CA ARG A 6 2.93 -17.40 -9.68
C ARG A 6 3.74 -16.16 -10.01
N LEU A 7 4.75 -16.33 -10.89
CA LEU A 7 5.52 -15.22 -11.42
C LEU A 7 4.75 -14.55 -12.57
N PRO A 8 4.35 -13.26 -12.45
CA PRO A 8 3.75 -12.55 -13.57
C PRO A 8 4.80 -12.23 -14.65
N VAL A 9 4.48 -12.59 -15.89
CA VAL A 9 5.32 -12.32 -17.06
C VAL A 9 4.46 -11.81 -18.22
N PHE A 10 5.07 -11.01 -19.11
CA PHE A 10 4.44 -10.52 -20.33
C PHE A 10 5.16 -11.16 -21.54
N LEU A 11 4.39 -11.90 -22.36
CA LEU A 11 4.93 -12.57 -23.54
C LEU A 11 4.96 -11.62 -24.73
N ALA A 12 6.11 -11.51 -25.38
CA ALA A 12 6.25 -10.78 -26.63
C ALA A 12 5.84 -11.70 -27.80
N LEU A 13 4.60 -11.57 -28.28
CA LEU A 13 4.01 -12.45 -29.30
C LEU A 13 3.95 -11.84 -30.70
N GLU A 14 4.35 -10.59 -30.88
CA GLU A 14 4.36 -9.92 -32.18
C GLU A 14 5.03 -10.76 -33.26
N GLY A 15 4.27 -11.09 -34.31
CA GLY A 15 4.73 -11.89 -35.44
C GLY A 15 5.03 -13.38 -35.13
N LYS A 16 4.94 -13.80 -33.88
CA LYS A 16 5.15 -15.22 -33.51
C LYS A 16 3.92 -16.04 -33.77
N ARG A 17 4.15 -17.34 -34.02
CA ARG A 17 3.05 -18.30 -34.22
C ARG A 17 2.47 -18.72 -32.89
N ALA A 18 1.14 -18.75 -32.79
CA ALA A 18 0.39 -19.32 -31.68
C ALA A 18 -0.58 -20.37 -32.20
N ILE A 19 -0.74 -21.46 -31.44
CA ILE A 19 -1.68 -22.55 -31.77
C ILE A 19 -2.87 -22.49 -30.85
N VAL A 20 -4.05 -22.62 -31.42
CA VAL A 20 -5.30 -22.78 -30.66
C VAL A 20 -6.04 -23.99 -31.18
N VAL A 21 -6.54 -24.85 -30.30
CA VAL A 21 -7.31 -26.03 -30.64
C VAL A 21 -8.66 -25.98 -29.95
N GLY A 22 -9.74 -26.18 -30.71
CA GLY A 22 -11.11 -26.15 -30.19
C GLY A 22 -12.10 -25.47 -31.14
N ALA A 23 -13.38 -25.44 -30.80
CA ALA A 23 -14.44 -24.94 -31.67
C ALA A 23 -15.30 -23.81 -31.10
N GLY A 24 -15.52 -23.74 -29.80
CA GLY A 24 -16.53 -22.88 -29.19
C GLY A 24 -16.03 -21.46 -28.82
N ALA A 25 -16.86 -20.72 -28.10
CA ALA A 25 -16.61 -19.33 -27.66
C ALA A 25 -15.32 -19.17 -26.89
N ALA A 26 -14.90 -20.15 -26.06
CA ALA A 26 -13.65 -20.15 -25.34
C ALA A 26 -12.44 -20.13 -26.30
N THR A 27 -12.51 -20.90 -27.39
CA THR A 27 -11.49 -20.93 -28.45
C THR A 27 -11.40 -19.58 -29.15
N ALA A 28 -12.55 -18.99 -29.54
CA ALA A 28 -12.60 -17.67 -30.17
C ALA A 28 -11.98 -16.59 -29.29
N TRP A 29 -12.34 -16.54 -28.02
CA TRP A 29 -11.80 -15.58 -27.06
C TRP A 29 -10.27 -15.73 -26.86
N LYS A 30 -9.76 -16.96 -26.78
CA LYS A 30 -8.30 -17.19 -26.65
C LYS A 30 -7.57 -16.80 -27.93
N ALA A 31 -8.14 -17.11 -29.09
CA ALA A 31 -7.56 -16.70 -30.38
C ALA A 31 -7.55 -15.16 -30.52
N GLU A 32 -8.61 -14.49 -30.10
CA GLU A 32 -8.70 -13.04 -30.09
C GLU A 32 -7.61 -12.38 -29.21
N LEU A 33 -7.41 -12.88 -27.98
CA LEU A 33 -6.37 -12.37 -27.08
C LEU A 33 -4.97 -12.52 -27.67
N LEU A 34 -4.67 -13.66 -28.27
CA LEU A 34 -3.38 -13.92 -28.90
C LEU A 34 -3.18 -13.03 -30.14
N SER A 35 -4.22 -12.86 -30.96
CA SER A 35 -4.21 -11.93 -32.08
C SER A 35 -4.02 -10.48 -31.63
N ALA A 36 -4.72 -10.04 -30.58
CA ALA A 36 -4.57 -8.71 -30.00
C ALA A 36 -3.14 -8.44 -29.48
N ALA A 37 -2.42 -9.50 -29.05
CA ALA A 37 -1.03 -9.45 -28.68
C ALA A 37 -0.06 -9.49 -29.88
N GLY A 38 -0.57 -9.54 -31.12
CA GLY A 38 0.20 -9.53 -32.36
C GLY A 38 0.64 -10.91 -32.86
N ALA A 39 0.17 -12.01 -32.24
CA ALA A 39 0.49 -13.35 -32.68
C ALA A 39 -0.18 -13.69 -34.03
N ARG A 40 0.50 -14.49 -34.86
CA ARG A 40 -0.11 -15.20 -35.98
C ARG A 40 -0.76 -16.48 -35.42
N VAL A 41 -2.11 -16.45 -35.32
CA VAL A 41 -2.87 -17.52 -34.68
C VAL A 41 -3.31 -18.56 -35.69
N ALA A 42 -2.96 -19.82 -35.47
CA ALA A 42 -3.45 -20.96 -36.21
C ALA A 42 -4.49 -21.69 -35.33
N VAL A 43 -5.75 -21.68 -35.74
CA VAL A 43 -6.85 -22.36 -35.04
C VAL A 43 -7.14 -23.70 -35.75
N TYR A 44 -7.03 -24.78 -35.01
CA TYR A 44 -7.34 -26.13 -35.48
C TYR A 44 -8.70 -26.57 -34.95
N THR A 45 -9.64 -26.79 -35.84
CA THR A 45 -11.02 -27.24 -35.53
C THR A 45 -11.63 -27.96 -36.72
N LEU A 46 -12.47 -28.94 -36.49
CA LEU A 46 -13.25 -29.60 -37.56
C LEU A 46 -14.48 -28.78 -37.93
N GLU A 47 -15.06 -28.10 -36.95
CA GLU A 47 -16.29 -27.32 -37.11
C GLU A 47 -16.07 -25.92 -36.51
N PRO A 48 -15.68 -24.93 -37.35
CA PRO A 48 -15.49 -23.57 -36.88
C PRO A 48 -16.84 -22.92 -36.53
N SER A 49 -16.91 -22.25 -35.35
CA SER A 49 -18.05 -21.44 -34.99
C SER A 49 -18.10 -20.11 -35.75
N ASP A 50 -19.30 -19.50 -35.77
CA ASP A 50 -19.49 -18.19 -36.41
C ASP A 50 -18.60 -17.11 -35.79
N GLU A 51 -18.34 -17.17 -34.46
CA GLU A 51 -17.44 -16.24 -33.79
C GLU A 51 -16.01 -16.42 -34.30
N LEU A 52 -15.55 -17.66 -34.52
CA LEU A 52 -14.20 -17.91 -35.07
C LEU A 52 -14.08 -17.43 -36.52
N LEU A 53 -15.11 -17.64 -37.34
CA LEU A 53 -15.14 -17.13 -38.70
C LEU A 53 -15.12 -15.61 -38.74
N GLY A 54 -15.91 -14.96 -37.88
CA GLY A 54 -15.93 -13.53 -37.71
C GLY A 54 -14.57 -12.99 -37.25
N LEU A 55 -13.94 -13.65 -36.32
CA LEU A 55 -12.59 -13.28 -35.83
C LEU A 55 -11.52 -13.44 -36.93
N ALA A 56 -11.57 -14.48 -37.73
CA ALA A 56 -10.64 -14.66 -38.83
C ALA A 56 -10.79 -13.57 -39.90
N ALA A 57 -12.01 -13.10 -40.13
CA ALA A 57 -12.31 -12.02 -41.07
C ALA A 57 -11.89 -10.64 -40.55
N SER A 58 -11.91 -10.41 -39.25
CA SER A 58 -11.66 -9.10 -38.59
C SER A 58 -10.82 -9.26 -37.31
N ALA A 59 -9.63 -9.79 -37.47
CA ALA A 59 -8.68 -10.00 -36.35
C ALA A 59 -8.18 -8.65 -35.80
N PRO A 60 -8.05 -8.46 -34.46
CA PRO A 60 -7.70 -7.16 -33.87
C PRO A 60 -6.30 -6.68 -34.20
N ARG A 61 -5.31 -7.57 -34.46
CA ARG A 61 -3.94 -7.20 -34.81
C ARG A 61 -3.22 -8.27 -35.62
N GLY A 62 -2.82 -9.39 -35.04
CA GLY A 62 -2.18 -10.49 -35.77
C GLY A 62 -3.20 -11.34 -36.49
N PRO A 63 -2.86 -11.91 -37.67
CA PRO A 63 -3.80 -12.69 -38.47
C PRO A 63 -4.25 -13.97 -37.73
N VAL A 64 -5.50 -14.33 -37.95
CA VAL A 64 -6.10 -15.59 -37.46
C VAL A 64 -6.41 -16.45 -38.68
N SER A 65 -5.86 -17.66 -38.73
CA SER A 65 -6.10 -18.64 -39.78
C SER A 65 -6.81 -19.86 -39.18
N ILE A 66 -7.90 -20.26 -39.78
CA ILE A 66 -8.68 -21.46 -39.39
C ILE A 66 -8.26 -22.62 -40.29
N LEU A 67 -7.87 -23.71 -39.67
CA LEU A 67 -7.54 -24.98 -40.34
C LEU A 67 -8.59 -26.02 -39.99
N ALA A 68 -9.45 -26.36 -40.97
CA ALA A 68 -10.56 -27.29 -40.81
C ALA A 68 -10.06 -28.74 -40.77
N ARG A 69 -9.21 -29.06 -39.79
CA ARG A 69 -8.66 -30.37 -39.53
C ARG A 69 -8.20 -30.54 -38.09
N ALA A 70 -8.02 -31.77 -37.67
CA ALA A 70 -7.29 -32.04 -36.41
C ALA A 70 -5.83 -31.54 -36.50
N TYR A 71 -5.27 -31.16 -35.36
CA TYR A 71 -3.85 -30.84 -35.27
C TYR A 71 -3.01 -32.13 -35.36
N ALA A 72 -1.75 -31.98 -35.82
CA ALA A 72 -0.74 -33.01 -35.79
C ALA A 72 0.47 -32.56 -34.94
N ALA A 73 1.30 -33.48 -34.49
CA ALA A 73 2.48 -33.16 -33.68
C ALA A 73 3.44 -32.14 -34.36
N SER A 74 3.58 -32.21 -35.68
CA SER A 74 4.35 -31.25 -36.46
C SER A 74 3.79 -29.83 -36.51
N ASP A 75 2.52 -29.67 -36.16
CA ASP A 75 1.92 -28.33 -36.11
C ASP A 75 2.48 -27.48 -34.96
N PHE A 76 3.05 -28.07 -33.94
CA PHE A 76 3.66 -27.35 -32.83
C PHE A 76 5.02 -26.72 -33.20
N ASP A 77 5.67 -27.17 -34.25
CA ASP A 77 7.02 -26.69 -34.63
C ASP A 77 7.02 -25.17 -34.83
N GLY A 78 7.94 -24.48 -34.10
CA GLY A 78 8.12 -23.05 -34.20
C GLY A 78 6.97 -22.18 -33.58
N ALA A 79 6.02 -22.77 -32.89
CA ALA A 79 5.02 -22.01 -32.14
C ALA A 79 5.63 -21.45 -30.83
N ALA A 80 5.13 -20.29 -30.40
CA ALA A 80 5.56 -19.65 -29.16
C ALA A 80 4.69 -20.07 -27.95
N VAL A 81 3.44 -20.37 -28.20
CA VAL A 81 2.45 -20.84 -27.20
C VAL A 81 1.41 -21.74 -27.83
N ALA A 82 0.83 -22.63 -27.04
CA ALA A 82 -0.27 -23.51 -27.42
C ALA A 82 -1.43 -23.38 -26.43
N VAL A 83 -2.66 -23.28 -26.94
CA VAL A 83 -3.88 -23.18 -26.12
C VAL A 83 -4.88 -24.20 -26.61
N GLY A 84 -5.40 -25.05 -25.71
CA GLY A 84 -6.43 -26.05 -25.99
C GLY A 84 -7.71 -25.74 -25.25
N ALA A 85 -8.82 -25.58 -25.95
CA ALA A 85 -10.18 -25.62 -25.41
C ALA A 85 -10.79 -26.97 -25.76
N ILE A 86 -10.38 -28.01 -25.06
CA ILE A 86 -10.61 -29.41 -25.36
C ILE A 86 -11.36 -30.06 -24.20
N GLU A 87 -12.59 -30.56 -24.47
CA GLU A 87 -13.43 -31.16 -23.44
C GLU A 87 -13.00 -32.60 -23.10
N ASP A 88 -12.62 -33.40 -24.09
CA ASP A 88 -12.13 -34.75 -23.86
C ASP A 88 -10.82 -34.80 -23.10
N SER A 89 -10.81 -35.50 -21.97
CA SER A 89 -9.66 -35.54 -21.07
C SER A 89 -8.45 -36.23 -21.68
N ALA A 90 -8.64 -37.26 -22.47
CA ALA A 90 -7.54 -38.01 -23.09
C ALA A 90 -6.89 -37.16 -24.21
N GLU A 91 -7.71 -36.44 -24.97
CA GLU A 91 -7.23 -35.53 -26.01
C GLU A 91 -6.50 -34.31 -25.38
N ALA A 92 -7.05 -33.75 -24.29
CA ALA A 92 -6.37 -32.65 -23.54
C ALA A 92 -4.98 -33.07 -23.05
N LEU A 93 -4.84 -34.28 -22.54
CA LEU A 93 -3.55 -34.84 -22.13
C LEU A 93 -2.60 -35.03 -23.33
N ARG A 94 -3.10 -35.56 -24.48
CA ARG A 94 -2.30 -35.69 -25.70
C ARG A 94 -1.82 -34.34 -26.23
N PHE A 95 -2.73 -33.35 -26.24
CA PHE A 95 -2.40 -31.99 -26.66
C PHE A 95 -1.30 -31.38 -25.79
N ALA A 96 -1.46 -31.44 -24.47
CA ALA A 96 -0.45 -30.91 -23.53
C ALA A 96 0.89 -31.63 -23.67
N ALA A 97 0.88 -32.95 -23.83
CA ALA A 97 2.11 -33.76 -24.04
C ALA A 97 2.80 -33.37 -25.35
N ALA A 98 2.06 -33.20 -26.44
CA ALA A 98 2.63 -32.80 -27.74
C ALA A 98 3.22 -31.38 -27.69
N ALA A 99 2.56 -30.42 -27.06
CA ALA A 99 3.13 -29.08 -26.88
C ALA A 99 4.41 -29.09 -26.05
N ARG A 100 4.45 -29.83 -24.93
CA ARG A 100 5.63 -29.98 -24.08
C ARG A 100 6.79 -30.71 -24.78
N ALA A 101 6.50 -31.74 -25.59
CA ALA A 101 7.50 -32.41 -26.40
C ALA A 101 8.17 -31.46 -27.40
N ALA A 102 7.41 -30.52 -27.97
CA ALA A 102 7.89 -29.41 -28.78
C ALA A 102 8.54 -28.26 -28.00
N LYS A 103 8.60 -28.35 -26.65
CA LYS A 103 9.09 -27.30 -25.72
C LYS A 103 8.31 -26.01 -25.80
N ILE A 104 7.01 -26.09 -26.01
CA ILE A 104 6.11 -24.94 -26.12
C ILE A 104 5.25 -24.84 -24.86
N PRO A 105 5.18 -23.68 -24.20
CA PRO A 105 4.27 -23.46 -23.08
C PRO A 105 2.84 -23.72 -23.49
N VAL A 106 2.10 -24.49 -22.66
CA VAL A 106 0.73 -24.90 -22.94
C VAL A 106 -0.25 -24.37 -21.88
N ASN A 107 -1.42 -24.00 -22.35
CA ASN A 107 -2.60 -23.75 -21.52
C ASN A 107 -3.75 -24.61 -22.02
N VAL A 108 -4.39 -25.35 -21.14
CA VAL A 108 -5.64 -26.07 -21.43
C VAL A 108 -6.75 -25.45 -20.59
N VAL A 109 -7.79 -25.00 -21.27
CA VAL A 109 -8.92 -24.30 -20.62
C VAL A 109 -9.59 -25.24 -19.60
N ASP A 110 -9.85 -24.70 -18.42
CA ASP A 110 -10.48 -25.39 -17.27
C ASP A 110 -9.72 -26.62 -16.72
N ARG A 111 -8.43 -26.76 -17.09
CA ARG A 111 -7.54 -27.84 -16.62
C ARG A 111 -6.23 -27.29 -16.08
N PRO A 112 -6.22 -26.72 -14.86
CA PRO A 112 -5.01 -26.09 -14.29
C PRO A 112 -3.80 -27.00 -14.22
N GLU A 113 -4.01 -28.30 -14.00
CA GLU A 113 -2.96 -29.33 -13.91
C GLU A 113 -2.19 -29.56 -15.24
N LEU A 114 -2.80 -29.17 -16.34
CA LEU A 114 -2.20 -29.26 -17.69
C LEU A 114 -1.60 -27.93 -18.15
N CYS A 115 -1.64 -26.87 -17.33
CA CYS A 115 -1.22 -25.53 -17.71
C CYS A 115 0.18 -25.17 -17.23
N ASP A 116 1.07 -24.77 -18.13
CA ASP A 116 2.36 -24.18 -17.83
C ASP A 116 2.23 -22.67 -17.55
N PHE A 117 1.20 -22.02 -18.09
CA PHE A 117 0.82 -20.64 -17.82
C PHE A 117 -0.70 -20.48 -17.77
N THR A 118 -1.17 -19.39 -17.15
CA THR A 118 -2.60 -19.09 -17.04
C THR A 118 -2.92 -17.69 -17.57
N PHE A 119 -4.13 -17.52 -18.07
CA PHE A 119 -4.67 -16.21 -18.43
C PHE A 119 -5.34 -15.60 -17.20
N GLY A 120 -4.99 -14.35 -16.91
CA GLY A 120 -5.64 -13.54 -15.87
C GLY A 120 -6.66 -12.54 -16.46
N ALA A 121 -7.29 -11.76 -15.58
CA ALA A 121 -8.04 -10.58 -16.00
C ALA A 121 -7.08 -9.49 -16.47
N ILE A 122 -7.46 -8.69 -17.47
CA ILE A 122 -6.59 -7.72 -18.13
C ILE A 122 -7.25 -6.33 -18.11
N VAL A 123 -6.50 -5.32 -17.64
CA VAL A 123 -6.81 -3.92 -17.89
C VAL A 123 -5.93 -3.43 -19.03
N ASN A 124 -6.55 -3.18 -20.17
CA ASN A 124 -5.84 -2.76 -21.39
C ASN A 124 -5.91 -1.23 -21.57
N ARG A 125 -4.75 -0.60 -21.50
CA ARG A 125 -4.47 0.79 -21.86
C ARG A 125 -3.22 0.86 -22.74
N SER A 126 -3.11 -0.08 -23.69
CA SER A 126 -1.87 -0.30 -24.46
C SER A 126 -1.23 1.00 -24.95
N PRO A 127 0.12 1.08 -24.79
CA PRO A 127 1.06 0.03 -24.38
C PRO A 127 1.11 -0.24 -22.84
N LEU A 128 0.33 0.46 -22.02
CA LEU A 128 0.18 0.13 -20.59
C LEU A 128 -0.81 -1.02 -20.42
N VAL A 129 -0.36 -2.14 -19.90
CA VAL A 129 -1.18 -3.33 -19.63
C VAL A 129 -1.01 -3.77 -18.18
N VAL A 130 -2.11 -4.09 -17.50
CA VAL A 130 -2.11 -4.67 -16.15
C VAL A 130 -2.74 -6.06 -16.21
N GLY A 131 -1.99 -7.09 -15.82
CA GLY A 131 -2.47 -8.46 -15.67
C GLY A 131 -2.79 -8.76 -14.20
N ILE A 132 -3.90 -9.44 -13.95
CA ILE A 132 -4.39 -9.79 -12.62
C ILE A 132 -4.61 -11.31 -12.59
N SER A 133 -3.95 -12.01 -11.67
CA SER A 133 -4.13 -13.44 -11.45
C SER A 133 -4.60 -13.69 -10.02
N THR A 134 -5.56 -14.59 -9.87
CA THR A 134 -5.99 -15.15 -8.58
C THR A 134 -5.59 -16.62 -8.45
N ASP A 135 -4.69 -17.08 -9.33
CA ASP A 135 -4.24 -18.48 -9.45
C ASP A 135 -5.38 -19.49 -9.56
N GLY A 136 -6.47 -19.08 -10.21
CA GLY A 136 -7.68 -19.93 -10.35
C GLY A 136 -8.62 -19.92 -9.15
N ALA A 137 -8.24 -19.29 -8.03
CA ALA A 137 -9.04 -19.32 -6.80
C ALA A 137 -10.43 -18.68 -6.95
N SER A 138 -10.56 -17.58 -7.70
CA SER A 138 -11.86 -16.95 -7.92
C SER A 138 -11.87 -16.02 -9.14
N PRO A 139 -12.45 -16.44 -10.27
CA PRO A 139 -12.62 -15.57 -11.45
C PRO A 139 -13.42 -14.30 -11.14
N VAL A 140 -14.47 -14.41 -10.30
CA VAL A 140 -15.31 -13.27 -9.91
C VAL A 140 -14.52 -12.21 -9.13
N PHE A 141 -13.65 -12.66 -8.23
CA PHE A 141 -12.77 -11.75 -7.49
C PHE A 141 -11.78 -11.05 -8.42
N GLY A 142 -11.18 -11.78 -9.35
CA GLY A 142 -10.31 -11.21 -10.39
C GLY A 142 -11.01 -10.13 -11.22
N GLN A 143 -12.27 -10.37 -11.62
CA GLN A 143 -13.07 -9.38 -12.35
C GLN A 143 -13.45 -8.17 -11.50
N ALA A 144 -13.75 -8.34 -10.22
CA ALA A 144 -14.02 -7.22 -9.30
C ALA A 144 -12.81 -6.31 -9.12
N ILE A 145 -11.61 -6.88 -8.97
CA ILE A 145 -10.35 -6.12 -8.93
C ILE A 145 -10.09 -5.42 -10.26
N ARG A 146 -10.30 -6.11 -11.39
CA ARG A 146 -10.21 -5.51 -12.73
C ARG A 146 -11.09 -4.27 -12.83
N ALA A 147 -12.37 -4.37 -12.47
CA ALA A 147 -13.32 -3.25 -12.55
C ALA A 147 -12.86 -2.04 -11.71
N LYS A 148 -12.33 -2.26 -10.49
CA LYS A 148 -11.74 -1.21 -9.66
C LYS A 148 -10.54 -0.56 -10.34
N LEU A 149 -9.63 -1.33 -10.89
CA LEU A 149 -8.45 -0.81 -11.58
C LEU A 149 -8.82 -0.07 -12.87
N GLU A 150 -9.83 -0.53 -13.62
CA GLU A 150 -10.33 0.18 -14.81
C GLU A 150 -10.90 1.57 -14.46
N ALA A 151 -11.54 1.72 -13.30
CA ALA A 151 -12.01 3.01 -12.79
C ALA A 151 -10.86 3.94 -12.36
N LEU A 152 -9.76 3.37 -11.83
CA LEU A 152 -8.60 4.13 -11.37
C LEU A 152 -7.61 4.48 -12.48
N ILE A 153 -7.57 3.71 -13.57
CA ILE A 153 -6.63 3.87 -14.68
C ILE A 153 -7.36 4.42 -15.90
N PRO A 154 -7.39 5.76 -16.12
CA PRO A 154 -8.11 6.39 -17.23
C PRO A 154 -7.65 5.88 -18.60
N ARG A 155 -8.57 5.88 -19.56
CA ARG A 155 -8.25 5.48 -20.94
C ARG A 155 -7.17 6.37 -21.57
N GLY A 156 -7.10 7.63 -21.18
CA GLY A 156 -6.11 8.57 -21.68
C GLY A 156 -4.66 8.20 -21.35
N PHE A 157 -4.40 7.33 -20.38
CA PHE A 157 -3.06 6.83 -20.11
C PHE A 157 -2.44 6.06 -21.29
N SER A 158 -3.27 5.52 -22.20
CA SER A 158 -2.77 4.97 -23.47
C SER A 158 -1.94 5.99 -24.25
N ARG A 159 -2.43 7.24 -24.39
CA ARG A 159 -1.72 8.32 -25.11
C ARG A 159 -0.40 8.70 -24.41
N TRP A 160 -0.42 8.76 -23.09
CA TRP A 160 0.79 9.02 -22.28
C TRP A 160 1.81 7.90 -22.41
N ALA A 161 1.36 6.65 -22.38
CA ALA A 161 2.26 5.51 -22.53
C ALA A 161 2.87 5.44 -23.95
N GLN A 162 2.08 5.75 -24.98
CA GLN A 162 2.58 5.88 -26.35
C GLN A 162 3.61 7.03 -26.48
N ALA A 163 3.34 8.17 -25.83
CA ALA A 163 4.30 9.28 -25.81
C ALA A 163 5.59 8.89 -25.08
N ALA A 164 5.49 8.16 -23.97
CA ALA A 164 6.67 7.67 -23.25
C ALA A 164 7.53 6.76 -24.14
N ASP A 165 6.91 5.84 -24.88
CA ASP A 165 7.61 4.96 -25.82
C ASP A 165 8.29 5.75 -26.93
N ALA A 166 7.58 6.69 -27.56
CA ALA A 166 8.11 7.56 -28.64
C ALA A 166 9.22 8.53 -28.16
N TRP A 167 9.14 9.01 -26.90
CA TRP A 167 10.10 9.96 -26.37
C TRP A 167 11.33 9.30 -25.74
N ARG A 168 11.23 8.05 -25.32
CA ARG A 168 12.33 7.32 -24.68
C ARG A 168 13.62 7.29 -25.50
N PRO A 169 13.62 7.00 -26.80
CA PRO A 169 14.83 7.09 -27.63
C PRO A 169 15.41 8.50 -27.68
N LYS A 170 14.56 9.54 -27.80
CA LYS A 170 14.97 10.94 -27.83
C LYS A 170 15.64 11.37 -26.52
N VAL A 171 15.01 11.07 -25.38
CA VAL A 171 15.56 11.36 -24.05
C VAL A 171 16.88 10.60 -23.81
N ARG A 172 16.98 9.37 -24.33
CA ARG A 172 18.22 8.58 -24.25
C ARG A 172 19.35 9.19 -25.09
N ALA A 173 19.04 9.67 -26.28
CA ALA A 173 20.04 10.29 -27.19
C ALA A 173 20.64 11.58 -26.61
N LEU A 174 19.92 12.29 -25.72
CA LEU A 174 20.42 13.49 -25.05
C LEU A 174 21.49 13.19 -23.99
N ALA A 175 21.82 11.93 -23.71
CA ALA A 175 22.82 11.50 -22.74
C ALA A 175 22.73 12.22 -21.39
N LEU A 176 21.50 12.55 -20.93
CA LEU A 176 21.28 13.28 -19.69
C LEU A 176 21.92 12.59 -18.51
N PRO A 177 22.49 13.33 -17.54
CA PRO A 177 22.89 12.78 -16.24
C PRO A 177 21.73 12.01 -15.62
N PHE A 178 22.04 10.96 -14.88
CA PHE A 178 21.04 10.06 -14.29
C PHE A 178 19.91 10.82 -13.55
N ARG A 179 20.25 11.88 -12.80
CA ARG A 179 19.30 12.72 -12.06
C ARG A 179 18.34 13.48 -12.96
N ALA A 180 18.86 14.16 -13.98
CA ALA A 180 18.05 14.93 -14.94
C ALA A 180 17.10 13.98 -15.70
N ARG A 181 17.61 12.83 -16.14
CA ARG A 181 16.79 11.81 -16.80
C ARG A 181 15.69 11.26 -15.88
N ARG A 182 16.02 10.99 -14.61
CA ARG A 182 15.04 10.56 -13.61
C ARG A 182 13.99 11.62 -13.36
N ARG A 183 14.41 12.88 -13.10
CA ARG A 183 13.52 14.02 -12.89
C ARG A 183 12.58 14.24 -14.07
N PHE A 184 13.07 14.07 -15.29
CA PHE A 184 12.23 14.12 -16.48
C PHE A 184 11.07 13.12 -16.39
N TRP A 185 11.35 11.85 -16.08
CA TRP A 185 10.32 10.82 -16.01
C TRP A 185 9.39 10.99 -14.81
N GLU A 186 9.87 11.54 -13.69
CA GLU A 186 9.04 11.90 -12.53
C GLU A 186 8.06 13.03 -12.89
N LEU A 187 8.53 14.08 -13.56
CA LEU A 187 7.69 15.17 -14.04
C LEU A 187 6.69 14.70 -15.09
N PHE A 188 7.12 13.83 -15.99
CA PHE A 188 6.24 13.19 -16.99
C PHE A 188 5.11 12.42 -16.32
N ALA A 189 5.44 11.54 -15.36
CA ALA A 189 4.46 10.76 -14.63
C ALA A 189 3.49 11.65 -13.82
N ALA A 190 4.00 12.66 -13.14
CA ALA A 190 3.17 13.63 -12.41
C ALA A 190 2.21 14.36 -13.33
N ARG A 191 2.67 14.78 -14.51
CA ARG A 191 1.82 15.46 -15.51
C ARG A 191 0.76 14.52 -16.10
N ALA A 192 1.12 13.26 -16.38
CA ALA A 192 0.19 12.24 -16.85
C ALA A 192 -0.94 11.98 -15.82
N ILE A 193 -0.58 11.88 -14.54
CA ILE A 193 -1.55 11.68 -13.45
C ILE A 193 -2.46 12.90 -13.27
N ALA A 194 -1.89 14.11 -13.36
CA ALA A 194 -2.64 15.34 -13.19
C ALA A 194 -3.58 15.65 -14.39
N ARG A 195 -3.23 15.19 -15.60
CA ARG A 195 -3.98 15.44 -16.83
C ARG A 195 -4.09 14.17 -17.68
N PRO A 196 -4.79 13.14 -17.20
CA PRO A 196 -4.82 11.83 -17.84
C PRO A 196 -5.37 11.87 -19.26
N ASP A 197 -6.35 12.74 -19.53
CA ASP A 197 -7.02 12.84 -20.82
C ASP A 197 -6.32 13.77 -21.83
N ALA A 198 -5.27 14.46 -21.42
CA ALA A 198 -4.49 15.28 -22.35
C ALA A 198 -3.76 14.41 -23.40
N THR A 199 -3.54 14.97 -24.57
CA THR A 199 -2.68 14.38 -25.59
C THR A 199 -1.29 14.99 -25.48
N PRO A 200 -0.25 14.24 -25.08
CA PRO A 200 1.11 14.75 -24.96
C PRO A 200 1.65 15.20 -26.33
N THR A 201 2.32 16.35 -26.34
CA THR A 201 2.85 16.99 -27.57
C THR A 201 4.37 17.16 -27.47
N LEU A 202 5.03 17.48 -28.61
CA LEU A 202 6.47 17.79 -28.60
C LEU A 202 6.81 19.02 -27.73
N PRO A 203 6.04 20.12 -27.75
CA PRO A 203 6.23 21.20 -26.78
C PRO A 203 6.17 20.77 -25.30
N ASP A 204 5.36 19.74 -24.97
CA ASP A 204 5.37 19.17 -23.61
C ASP A 204 6.68 18.45 -23.28
N LEU A 205 7.26 17.73 -24.27
CA LEU A 205 8.58 17.10 -24.12
C LEU A 205 9.65 18.17 -23.83
N ASP A 206 9.67 19.25 -24.63
CA ASP A 206 10.66 20.32 -24.48
C ASP A 206 10.52 21.03 -23.13
N ALA A 207 9.29 21.33 -22.71
CA ALA A 207 9.01 21.90 -21.39
C ALA A 207 9.47 20.98 -20.24
N LEU A 208 9.23 19.68 -20.33
CA LEU A 208 9.66 18.71 -19.34
C LEU A 208 11.19 18.59 -19.30
N LEU A 209 11.86 18.63 -20.45
CA LEU A 209 13.32 18.63 -20.54
C LEU A 209 13.91 19.91 -19.92
N ALA A 210 13.35 21.08 -20.23
CA ALA A 210 13.80 22.34 -19.65
C ALA A 210 13.68 22.33 -18.11
N HIS A 211 12.57 21.83 -17.57
CA HIS A 211 12.39 21.70 -16.13
C HIS A 211 13.31 20.63 -15.51
N ALA A 212 13.66 19.59 -16.24
CA ALA A 212 14.60 18.57 -15.78
C ALA A 212 16.04 19.10 -15.74
N HIS A 213 16.43 20.01 -16.64
CA HIS A 213 17.73 20.67 -16.67
C HIS A 213 17.82 21.86 -15.70
N GLY A 214 16.73 22.64 -15.54
CA GLY A 214 16.71 23.87 -14.72
C GLY A 214 16.79 23.62 -13.20
N GLY A 215 16.83 22.40 -12.77
CA GLY A 215 17.07 22.01 -11.40
C GLY A 215 18.54 21.72 -11.15
N ASP A 216 19.41 22.68 -11.35
CA ASP A 216 20.84 22.59 -10.98
C ASP A 216 21.02 22.70 -9.46
N GLN A 217 20.25 21.92 -8.70
CA GLN A 217 20.55 21.64 -7.30
C GLN A 217 21.59 20.53 -7.27
N THR A 218 22.85 20.95 -7.23
CA THR A 218 24.00 20.07 -6.95
C THR A 218 23.85 19.36 -5.59
N THR A 219 23.05 19.93 -4.69
CA THR A 219 22.67 19.39 -3.39
C THR A 219 21.33 18.65 -3.48
N GLY A 220 21.24 17.48 -2.84
CA GLY A 220 20.00 16.74 -2.63
C GLY A 220 19.13 17.38 -1.55
N SER A 221 18.17 16.62 -1.06
CA SER A 221 17.24 17.06 -0.01
C SER A 221 17.04 15.98 1.04
N VAL A 222 16.52 16.38 2.20
CA VAL A 222 16.12 15.49 3.28
C VAL A 222 14.60 15.60 3.45
N ILE A 223 13.94 14.46 3.57
CA ILE A 223 12.51 14.38 3.89
C ILE A 223 12.37 13.56 5.17
N LEU A 224 11.87 14.19 6.24
CA LEU A 224 11.50 13.49 7.47
C LEU A 224 10.09 12.94 7.28
N VAL A 225 9.93 11.63 7.37
CA VAL A 225 8.66 10.94 7.07
C VAL A 225 8.15 10.22 8.29
N GLY A 226 6.91 10.50 8.68
CA GLY A 226 6.21 9.73 9.69
C GLY A 226 5.75 8.39 9.11
N ALA A 227 6.23 7.32 9.74
CA ALA A 227 5.92 5.94 9.38
C ALA A 227 4.58 5.46 9.95
N GLY A 228 3.93 6.27 10.79
CA GLY A 228 2.77 5.80 11.55
C GLY A 228 3.15 4.84 12.68
N PRO A 229 2.17 4.23 13.35
CA PRO A 229 2.37 3.40 14.55
C PRO A 229 2.87 1.98 14.23
N GLY A 230 2.67 1.49 13.02
CA GLY A 230 3.12 0.16 12.60
C GLY A 230 2.31 -0.44 11.44
N ASP A 231 0.99 -0.27 11.44
CA ASP A 231 0.12 -0.72 10.36
C ASP A 231 0.45 0.03 9.04
N PRO A 232 0.82 -0.70 7.96
CA PRO A 232 1.11 -0.11 6.65
C PRO A 232 -0.03 0.72 6.05
N GLU A 233 -1.29 0.39 6.33
CA GLU A 233 -2.45 1.13 5.82
C GLU A 233 -2.59 2.52 6.45
N LEU A 234 -1.88 2.79 7.54
CA LEU A 234 -1.83 4.10 8.20
C LEU A 234 -0.73 5.03 7.66
N LEU A 235 0.00 4.62 6.62
CA LEU A 235 0.87 5.52 5.89
C LEU A 235 0.06 6.57 5.14
N THR A 236 0.52 7.83 5.21
CA THR A 236 -0.05 8.85 4.35
C THR A 236 0.37 8.62 2.90
N LEU A 237 -0.50 8.97 1.94
CA LEU A 237 -0.17 8.88 0.51
C LEU A 237 1.09 9.69 0.14
N ARG A 238 1.39 10.76 0.90
CA ARG A 238 2.59 11.56 0.72
C ARG A 238 3.84 10.82 1.22
N ALA A 239 3.73 10.08 2.32
CA ALA A 239 4.79 9.21 2.82
C ALA A 239 5.13 8.09 1.82
N VAL A 240 4.11 7.43 1.26
CA VAL A 240 4.30 6.42 0.20
C VAL A 240 5.07 7.00 -0.99
N ARG A 241 4.65 8.17 -1.50
CA ARG A 241 5.35 8.82 -2.61
C ARG A 241 6.80 9.19 -2.27
N ALA A 242 7.07 9.65 -1.04
CA ALA A 242 8.43 9.94 -0.60
C ALA A 242 9.31 8.68 -0.57
N LEU A 243 8.79 7.56 -0.05
CA LEU A 243 9.49 6.27 -0.04
C LEU A 243 9.79 5.77 -1.47
N GLN A 244 8.84 5.92 -2.39
CA GLN A 244 9.00 5.55 -3.79
C GLN A 244 10.00 6.43 -4.55
N SER A 245 10.24 7.65 -4.08
CA SER A 245 11.17 8.60 -4.72
C SER A 245 12.56 8.64 -4.08
N ALA A 246 12.76 8.04 -2.90
CA ALA A 246 14.00 8.09 -2.15
C ALA A 246 15.19 7.41 -2.88
N ASP A 247 16.38 8.02 -2.76
CA ASP A 247 17.65 7.34 -3.12
C ASP A 247 18.21 6.55 -1.95
N VAL A 248 18.05 7.12 -0.73
CA VAL A 248 18.48 6.51 0.53
C VAL A 248 17.38 6.68 1.56
N ILE A 249 17.10 5.62 2.30
CA ILE A 249 16.14 5.62 3.41
C ILE A 249 16.91 5.29 4.68
N LEU A 250 16.92 6.23 5.62
CA LEU A 250 17.47 6.05 6.97
C LEU A 250 16.32 5.67 7.90
N ILE A 251 16.40 4.47 8.45
CA ILE A 251 15.29 3.79 9.12
C ILE A 251 15.53 3.79 10.63
N ASP A 252 14.50 4.17 11.39
CA ASP A 252 14.49 4.10 12.86
C ASP A 252 14.05 2.72 13.36
N ASP A 253 14.44 2.36 14.59
CA ASP A 253 14.07 1.09 15.23
C ASP A 253 12.56 0.86 15.37
N LEU A 254 11.81 1.95 15.53
CA LEU A 254 10.37 1.90 15.71
C LEU A 254 9.57 1.71 14.42
N VAL A 255 10.25 1.61 13.28
CA VAL A 255 9.61 1.42 11.96
C VAL A 255 9.32 -0.05 11.74
N ALA A 256 8.08 -0.39 11.40
CA ALA A 256 7.70 -1.75 11.05
C ALA A 256 8.36 -2.15 9.71
N PRO A 257 8.94 -3.36 9.60
CA PRO A 257 9.64 -3.80 8.39
C PRO A 257 8.78 -3.83 7.14
N GLU A 258 7.48 -4.11 7.27
CA GLU A 258 6.50 -4.20 6.18
C GLU A 258 6.36 -2.87 5.42
N LEU A 259 6.60 -1.75 6.10
CA LEU A 259 6.59 -0.41 5.48
C LEU A 259 7.67 -0.22 4.42
N LEU A 260 8.74 -1.03 4.46
CA LEU A 260 9.83 -0.96 3.51
C LEU A 260 9.49 -1.57 2.15
N ASP A 261 8.37 -2.28 2.04
CA ASP A 261 7.85 -2.79 0.77
C ASP A 261 7.27 -1.68 -0.12
N PHE A 262 6.87 -0.54 0.47
CA PHE A 262 6.49 0.65 -0.29
C PHE A 262 7.69 1.40 -0.88
N ALA A 263 8.90 1.14 -0.40
CA ALA A 263 10.09 1.76 -0.94
C ALA A 263 10.45 1.16 -2.31
N ARG A 264 10.96 2.01 -3.21
CA ARG A 264 11.47 1.48 -4.48
C ARG A 264 12.63 0.50 -4.23
N ARG A 265 12.76 -0.48 -5.12
CA ARG A 265 13.75 -1.59 -4.99
C ARG A 265 15.19 -1.06 -4.93
N GLU A 266 15.52 -0.03 -5.70
CA GLU A 266 16.87 0.52 -5.83
C GLU A 266 17.25 1.49 -4.70
N ALA A 267 16.33 1.85 -3.82
CA ALA A 267 16.63 2.70 -2.66
C ALA A 267 17.56 1.96 -1.70
N LYS A 268 18.66 2.63 -1.31
CA LYS A 268 19.55 2.09 -0.27
C LYS A 268 18.88 2.24 1.08
N LYS A 269 18.62 1.15 1.76
CA LYS A 269 17.98 1.08 3.09
C LYS A 269 19.08 0.96 4.15
N LEU A 270 19.14 1.89 5.10
CA LEU A 270 20.14 1.94 6.18
C LEU A 270 19.44 2.04 7.53
N MET A 271 19.62 1.04 8.38
CA MET A 271 19.18 1.09 9.77
C MET A 271 20.11 2.04 10.54
N VAL A 272 19.54 3.04 11.21
CA VAL A 272 20.28 4.02 12.04
C VAL A 272 19.83 4.01 13.50
N GLY A 273 18.83 3.20 13.83
CA GLY A 273 18.39 2.93 15.20
C GLY A 273 19.23 1.84 15.89
N LYS A 274 18.75 1.39 17.05
CA LYS A 274 19.38 0.34 17.85
C LYS A 274 19.04 -1.03 17.30
N THR A 275 19.80 -1.59 16.40
CA THR A 275 19.63 -2.99 15.98
C THR A 275 20.40 -3.93 16.89
N GLY A 276 19.70 -4.68 17.75
CA GLY A 276 20.23 -5.80 18.50
C GLY A 276 21.46 -5.45 19.36
N HIS A 277 22.59 -6.05 19.11
CA HIS A 277 23.83 -5.91 19.90
C HIS A 277 24.81 -4.85 19.40
N GLN A 278 24.42 -4.02 18.42
CA GLN A 278 25.27 -2.95 17.91
C GLN A 278 25.03 -1.63 18.68
N PRO A 279 26.06 -0.80 18.91
CA PRO A 279 25.88 0.50 19.53
C PRO A 279 24.97 1.36 18.67
N SER A 280 23.98 2.00 19.31
CA SER A 280 23.10 3.00 18.66
C SER A 280 23.93 4.11 18.05
N CYS A 281 23.69 4.46 16.79
CA CYS A 281 24.22 5.69 16.23
C CYS A 281 23.79 6.86 17.12
N LYS A 282 24.74 7.73 17.47
CA LYS A 282 24.42 8.97 18.16
C LYS A 282 23.62 9.89 17.22
N GLN A 283 22.77 10.75 17.78
CA GLN A 283 21.96 11.65 16.95
C GLN A 283 22.82 12.53 16.03
N GLU A 284 24.01 12.95 16.53
CA GLU A 284 24.98 13.74 15.76
C GLU A 284 25.48 12.96 14.54
N GLU A 285 25.71 11.66 14.68
CA GLU A 285 26.15 10.77 13.58
C GLU A 285 25.05 10.60 12.53
N ILE A 286 23.79 10.48 12.97
CA ILE A 286 22.63 10.42 12.06
C ILE A 286 22.50 11.73 11.29
N ASN A 287 22.60 12.86 11.98
CA ASN A 287 22.54 14.19 11.37
C ASN A 287 23.68 14.38 10.34
N ALA A 288 24.90 14.00 10.69
CA ALA A 288 26.06 14.09 9.80
C ALA A 288 25.89 13.20 8.56
N LEU A 289 25.35 11.98 8.73
CA LEU A 289 25.07 11.07 7.63
C LEU A 289 24.02 11.63 6.67
N MET A 290 22.89 12.14 7.19
CA MET A 290 21.84 12.78 6.39
C MET A 290 22.40 13.92 5.54
N ILE A 291 23.17 14.82 6.18
CA ILE A 291 23.79 15.99 5.52
C ILE A 291 24.80 15.54 4.45
N SER A 292 25.65 14.57 4.76
CA SER A 292 26.63 14.03 3.81
C SER A 292 25.98 13.46 2.57
N LEU A 293 24.94 12.64 2.74
CA LEU A 293 24.17 12.05 1.64
C LEU A 293 23.46 13.12 0.81
N ALA A 294 22.85 14.12 1.46
CA ALA A 294 22.20 15.22 0.75
C ALA A 294 23.21 16.09 -0.01
N LYS A 295 24.38 16.41 0.58
CA LYS A 295 25.46 17.11 -0.13
C LYS A 295 25.99 16.31 -1.31
N ALA A 296 26.01 14.98 -1.22
CA ALA A 296 26.28 14.11 -2.37
C ALA A 296 25.11 14.07 -3.37
N GLY A 297 24.09 14.93 -3.18
CA GLY A 297 22.94 15.16 -4.03
C GLY A 297 21.91 14.05 -4.00
N ARG A 298 21.83 13.26 -2.94
CA ARG A 298 20.83 12.21 -2.79
C ARG A 298 19.53 12.78 -2.23
N GLN A 299 18.40 12.22 -2.64
CA GLN A 299 17.13 12.40 -1.96
C GLN A 299 17.08 11.43 -0.78
N VAL A 300 17.24 11.97 0.42
CA VAL A 300 17.30 11.18 1.65
C VAL A 300 15.95 11.21 2.35
N VAL A 301 15.37 10.06 2.59
CA VAL A 301 14.21 9.90 3.46
C VAL A 301 14.68 9.44 4.83
N ARG A 302 14.35 10.19 5.88
CA ARG A 302 14.49 9.79 7.28
C ARG A 302 13.13 9.27 7.76
N LEU A 303 12.98 7.95 7.85
CA LEU A 303 11.73 7.29 8.23
C LEU A 303 11.70 7.08 9.74
N LYS A 304 10.67 7.65 10.40
CA LYS A 304 10.54 7.73 11.87
C LYS A 304 9.21 7.12 12.31
N GLY A 305 9.21 6.31 13.38
CA GLY A 305 7.97 5.75 13.93
C GLY A 305 7.00 6.85 14.39
N GLY A 306 5.70 6.66 14.18
CA GLY A 306 4.66 7.62 14.49
C GLY A 306 4.74 8.89 13.62
N ASP A 307 4.76 10.04 14.27
CA ASP A 307 4.89 11.37 13.65
C ASP A 307 6.25 11.99 14.00
N PRO A 308 6.97 12.59 13.04
CA PRO A 308 8.28 13.21 13.28
C PRO A 308 8.25 14.34 14.31
N GLY A 309 7.12 15.06 14.45
CA GLY A 309 6.94 16.16 15.39
C GLY A 309 6.63 15.73 16.82
N VAL A 310 6.41 14.42 17.10
CA VAL A 310 5.98 13.93 18.42
C VAL A 310 7.06 13.03 19.03
N PHE A 311 7.84 13.55 19.97
CA PHE A 311 8.92 12.88 20.73
C PHE A 311 9.94 12.12 19.86
N ALA A 312 10.16 12.58 18.64
CA ALA A 312 11.01 11.93 17.64
C ALA A 312 12.28 12.71 17.27
N ARG A 313 12.65 13.74 18.05
CA ARG A 313 13.86 14.57 17.87
C ARG A 313 13.98 15.25 16.49
N ALA A 314 12.87 15.40 15.76
CA ALA A 314 12.89 16.01 14.42
C ALA A 314 13.43 17.46 14.44
N GLY A 315 13.21 18.20 15.53
CA GLY A 315 13.73 19.56 15.66
C GLY A 315 15.26 19.65 15.51
N GLU A 316 15.99 18.69 16.08
CA GLU A 316 17.45 18.61 15.97
C GLU A 316 17.89 18.28 14.52
N GLU A 317 17.19 17.34 13.87
CA GLU A 317 17.45 16.93 12.49
C GLU A 317 17.17 18.09 11.50
N ILE A 318 16.06 18.81 11.71
CA ILE A 318 15.69 20.00 10.91
C ILE A 318 16.72 21.12 11.08
N ALA A 319 17.13 21.43 12.34
CA ALA A 319 18.10 22.46 12.63
C ALA A 319 19.47 22.15 11.99
N ALA A 320 19.92 20.90 12.09
CA ALA A 320 21.17 20.45 11.49
C ALA A 320 21.18 20.58 9.95
N CYS A 321 20.08 20.15 9.30
CA CYS A 321 19.92 20.28 7.85
C CYS A 321 19.93 21.74 7.40
N ARG A 322 19.16 22.60 8.08
CA ARG A 322 19.10 24.04 7.77
C ARG A 322 20.45 24.73 7.94
N ALA A 323 21.16 24.43 9.03
CA ALA A 323 22.51 24.97 9.27
C ALA A 323 23.51 24.55 8.17
N ALA A 324 23.32 23.39 7.57
CA ALA A 324 24.13 22.89 6.46
C ALA A 324 23.66 23.37 5.07
N GLY A 325 22.62 24.21 4.98
CA GLY A 325 22.03 24.68 3.71
C GLY A 325 21.29 23.60 2.92
N ILE A 326 20.84 22.52 3.61
CA ILE A 326 20.09 21.43 2.99
C ILE A 326 18.58 21.69 3.09
N ALA A 327 17.88 21.58 1.96
CA ALA A 327 16.42 21.63 1.94
C ALA A 327 15.84 20.46 2.74
N VAL A 328 14.97 20.77 3.71
CA VAL A 328 14.30 19.77 4.53
C VAL A 328 12.79 19.93 4.46
N GLU A 329 12.10 18.83 4.24
CA GLU A 329 10.65 18.72 4.24
C GLU A 329 10.22 17.76 5.36
N VAL A 330 9.04 18.01 5.96
CA VAL A 330 8.45 17.11 6.95
C VAL A 330 7.10 16.62 6.46
N ILE A 331 6.93 15.31 6.44
CA ILE A 331 5.67 14.63 6.11
C ILE A 331 5.14 14.02 7.41
N PRO A 332 3.96 14.45 7.89
CA PRO A 332 3.39 13.94 9.12
C PRO A 332 2.98 12.47 9.00
N GLY A 333 2.86 11.80 10.14
CA GLY A 333 2.34 10.46 10.27
C GLY A 333 1.24 10.37 11.34
N VAL A 334 0.51 9.25 11.38
CA VAL A 334 -0.43 8.96 12.46
C VAL A 334 0.36 8.70 13.74
N THR A 335 0.06 9.41 14.82
CA THR A 335 0.75 9.21 16.10
C THR A 335 0.31 7.91 16.78
N ALA A 336 1.17 7.32 17.60
CA ALA A 336 0.83 6.13 18.38
C ALA A 336 -0.38 6.37 19.31
N ALA A 337 -0.55 7.59 19.83
CA ALA A 337 -1.70 7.97 20.67
C ALA A 337 -3.03 7.89 19.90
N GLN A 338 -3.09 8.46 18.70
CA GLN A 338 -4.28 8.43 17.86
C GLN A 338 -4.62 7.00 17.42
N ALA A 339 -3.60 6.23 17.05
CA ALA A 339 -3.78 4.85 16.66
C ALA A 339 -4.28 3.98 17.81
N ALA A 340 -3.68 4.07 19.00
CA ALA A 340 -4.13 3.36 20.19
C ALA A 340 -5.57 3.75 20.55
N ALA A 341 -5.94 5.04 20.51
CA ALA A 341 -7.30 5.48 20.75
C ALA A 341 -8.30 4.89 19.74
N SER A 342 -7.94 4.85 18.47
CA SER A 342 -8.74 4.23 17.41
C SER A 342 -8.93 2.72 17.65
N ARG A 343 -7.86 2.00 17.99
CA ARG A 343 -7.91 0.57 18.32
C ARG A 343 -8.77 0.27 19.55
N LEU A 344 -8.71 1.15 20.53
CA LEU A 344 -9.56 1.08 21.72
C LEU A 344 -11.00 1.53 21.44
N GLY A 345 -11.29 2.18 20.29
CA GLY A 345 -12.56 2.79 19.96
C GLY A 345 -12.93 3.98 20.85
N VAL A 346 -11.97 4.68 21.47
CA VAL A 346 -12.20 5.82 22.35
C VAL A 346 -11.87 7.13 21.64
N SER A 347 -12.62 8.18 21.96
CA SER A 347 -12.25 9.54 21.61
C SER A 347 -11.32 10.12 22.68
N LEU A 348 -10.17 10.65 22.27
CA LEU A 348 -9.22 11.30 23.19
C LEU A 348 -9.75 12.60 23.79
N THR A 349 -10.80 13.17 23.23
CA THR A 349 -11.44 14.37 23.71
C THR A 349 -12.95 14.14 23.88
N HIS A 350 -13.55 14.79 24.87
CA HIS A 350 -14.99 14.69 25.11
C HIS A 350 -15.54 16.00 25.70
N ARG A 351 -16.70 16.46 25.20
CA ARG A 351 -17.29 17.74 25.60
C ARG A 351 -17.41 17.93 27.13
N HIS A 352 -17.74 16.87 27.85
CA HIS A 352 -17.98 16.92 29.30
C HIS A 352 -16.84 16.33 30.13
N HIS A 353 -16.02 15.40 29.57
CA HIS A 353 -15.02 14.65 30.35
C HIS A 353 -13.58 14.99 30.00
N ALA A 354 -13.29 15.50 28.79
CA ALA A 354 -11.93 15.78 28.38
C ALA A 354 -11.88 16.93 27.39
N ARG A 355 -11.82 18.14 27.88
CA ARG A 355 -11.68 19.36 27.06
C ARG A 355 -10.24 19.69 26.73
N ARG A 356 -9.29 18.98 27.33
CA ARG A 356 -7.86 19.12 27.08
C ARG A 356 -7.25 17.76 26.77
N LEU A 357 -6.37 17.74 25.78
CA LEU A 357 -5.52 16.58 25.45
C LEU A 357 -4.08 17.02 25.60
N GLN A 358 -3.28 16.25 26.34
CA GLN A 358 -1.87 16.51 26.51
C GLN A 358 -1.03 15.26 26.21
N TYR A 359 0.10 15.48 25.55
CA TYR A 359 1.13 14.47 25.31
C TYR A 359 2.34 14.79 26.17
N ILE A 360 2.76 13.83 26.98
CA ILE A 360 3.97 13.94 27.80
C ILE A 360 4.89 12.75 27.53
N THR A 361 6.18 12.91 27.83
CA THR A 361 7.12 11.80 27.80
C THR A 361 7.37 11.28 29.21
N GLY A 362 7.38 9.96 29.36
CA GLY A 362 7.80 9.30 30.61
C GLY A 362 9.30 9.07 30.68
N HIS A 363 10.06 9.46 29.64
CA HIS A 363 11.49 9.23 29.56
C HIS A 363 12.25 10.57 29.51
N GLY A 364 12.92 10.91 30.58
CA GLY A 364 13.80 12.10 30.67
C GLY A 364 15.24 11.78 30.33
N VAL A 365 16.09 12.80 30.43
CA VAL A 365 17.55 12.68 30.26
C VAL A 365 18.10 11.69 31.29
N ALA A 366 18.97 10.80 30.88
CA ALA A 366 19.57 9.73 31.72
C ALA A 366 18.58 8.67 32.28
N GLY A 367 17.36 8.59 31.74
CA GLY A 367 16.39 7.52 32.12
C GLY A 367 15.58 7.81 33.37
N HIS A 368 15.71 8.99 33.95
CA HIS A 368 14.90 9.45 35.08
C HIS A 368 13.57 10.02 34.61
N LEU A 369 12.65 10.24 35.56
CA LEU A 369 11.39 10.92 35.34
C LEU A 369 11.70 12.36 34.85
N PRO A 370 11.10 12.84 33.75
CA PRO A 370 11.27 14.22 33.33
C PRO A 370 10.56 15.17 34.30
N ASP A 371 10.89 16.45 34.22
CA ASP A 371 10.11 17.50 34.89
C ASP A 371 8.72 17.57 34.28
N ILE A 372 7.70 17.18 35.03
CA ILE A 372 6.29 17.12 34.61
C ILE A 372 5.50 18.12 35.41
N ASP A 373 4.65 18.90 34.74
CA ASP A 373 3.61 19.69 35.41
C ASP A 373 2.52 18.74 35.99
N TRP A 374 2.74 18.33 37.23
CA TRP A 374 1.86 17.40 37.94
C TRP A 374 0.45 17.96 38.15
N ASN A 375 0.29 19.25 38.35
CA ASN A 375 -1.02 19.89 38.46
C ASN A 375 -1.80 19.76 37.15
N SER A 376 -1.12 19.90 36.04
CA SER A 376 -1.71 19.71 34.70
C SER A 376 -2.08 18.24 34.46
N LEU A 377 -1.27 17.29 34.94
CA LEU A 377 -1.54 15.86 34.82
C LEU A 377 -2.70 15.44 35.70
N ALA A 378 -2.85 16.00 36.88
CA ALA A 378 -3.93 15.71 37.84
C ALA A 378 -5.31 16.32 37.45
N ASP A 379 -5.38 17.13 36.37
CA ASP A 379 -6.64 17.73 35.92
C ASP A 379 -7.63 16.67 35.42
N PRO A 380 -8.77 16.44 36.11
CA PRO A 380 -9.76 15.42 35.75
C PRO A 380 -10.46 15.72 34.41
N SER A 381 -10.38 16.96 33.90
CA SER A 381 -10.96 17.38 32.61
C SER A 381 -9.99 17.22 31.43
N ALA A 382 -8.85 16.56 31.66
CA ALA A 382 -7.86 16.27 30.61
C ALA A 382 -7.79 14.79 30.30
N THR A 383 -7.38 14.47 29.08
CA THR A 383 -6.80 13.18 28.72
C THR A 383 -5.30 13.35 28.59
N THR A 384 -4.55 12.56 29.34
CA THR A 384 -3.09 12.56 29.27
C THR A 384 -2.61 11.29 28.57
N VAL A 385 -1.74 11.46 27.58
CA VAL A 385 -1.03 10.34 26.93
C VAL A 385 0.44 10.44 27.24
N VAL A 386 0.96 9.45 27.93
CA VAL A 386 2.36 9.33 28.32
C VAL A 386 3.08 8.44 27.33
N TYR A 387 4.04 8.98 26.62
CA TYR A 387 4.92 8.22 25.73
C TYR A 387 6.11 7.64 26.51
N MET A 388 6.57 6.46 26.11
CA MET A 388 7.75 5.79 26.70
C MET A 388 7.68 5.57 28.22
N PRO A 389 6.53 5.15 28.82
CA PRO A 389 6.38 5.07 30.27
C PRO A 389 7.00 3.83 30.89
N LYS A 390 7.47 2.83 30.13
CA LYS A 390 7.78 1.47 30.65
C LYS A 390 8.61 1.44 31.94
N ARG A 391 9.62 2.30 32.07
CA ARG A 391 10.53 2.30 33.25
C ARG A 391 10.00 3.18 34.38
N THR A 392 9.19 4.16 34.05
CA THR A 392 8.73 5.21 34.98
C THR A 392 7.23 5.14 35.26
N LEU A 393 6.54 4.10 34.79
CA LEU A 393 5.10 3.98 34.86
C LEU A 393 4.59 4.02 36.31
N GLY A 394 5.23 3.26 37.21
CA GLY A 394 4.90 3.26 38.63
C GLY A 394 5.15 4.62 39.29
N ASP A 395 6.29 5.24 38.98
CA ASP A 395 6.66 6.55 39.53
C ASP A 395 5.69 7.64 39.06
N ILE A 396 5.28 7.60 37.77
CA ILE A 396 4.30 8.53 37.21
C ILE A 396 2.93 8.35 37.91
N ALA A 397 2.49 7.10 38.10
CA ALA A 397 1.22 6.82 38.74
C ALA A 397 1.22 7.30 40.20
N ALA A 398 2.27 7.00 40.98
CA ALA A 398 2.40 7.41 42.35
C ALA A 398 2.48 8.95 42.51
N ALA A 399 3.28 9.61 41.66
CA ALA A 399 3.40 11.05 41.69
C ALA A 399 2.10 11.76 41.29
N ALA A 400 1.40 11.27 40.26
CA ALA A 400 0.11 11.82 39.85
C ALA A 400 -0.94 11.76 41.00
N ILE A 401 -1.03 10.64 41.70
CA ILE A 401 -1.91 10.48 42.86
C ILE A 401 -1.49 11.41 44.00
N ALA A 402 -0.19 11.51 44.30
CA ALA A 402 0.31 12.41 45.33
C ALA A 402 -0.02 13.89 45.05
N HIS A 403 -0.18 14.27 43.78
CA HIS A 403 -0.59 15.61 43.35
C HIS A 403 -2.12 15.75 43.13
N GLY A 404 -2.90 14.79 43.60
CA GLY A 404 -4.36 14.90 43.68
C GLY A 404 -5.15 14.25 42.54
N LEU A 405 -4.52 13.47 41.66
CA LEU A 405 -5.26 12.66 40.69
C LEU A 405 -5.98 11.52 41.46
N ASP A 406 -7.29 11.38 41.23
CA ASP A 406 -8.07 10.30 41.82
C ASP A 406 -7.51 8.93 41.41
N PRO A 407 -7.14 8.07 42.38
CA PRO A 407 -6.66 6.71 42.09
C PRO A 407 -7.62 5.88 41.24
N ALA A 408 -8.92 6.18 41.27
CA ALA A 408 -9.94 5.54 40.44
C ALA A 408 -9.94 6.04 38.97
N THR A 409 -9.14 7.06 38.62
CA THR A 409 -9.08 7.58 37.25
C THR A 409 -8.67 6.46 36.27
N PRO A 410 -9.46 6.19 35.22
CA PRO A 410 -9.16 5.14 34.27
C PRO A 410 -7.81 5.34 33.58
N ALA A 411 -7.07 4.24 33.47
CA ALA A 411 -5.78 4.20 32.77
C ALA A 411 -5.69 2.96 31.88
N VAL A 412 -5.05 3.12 30.71
CA VAL A 412 -4.81 2.03 29.76
C VAL A 412 -3.38 2.12 29.25
N VAL A 413 -2.67 1.00 29.29
CA VAL A 413 -1.36 0.88 28.65
C VAL A 413 -1.54 0.10 27.34
N VAL A 414 -1.01 0.64 26.25
CA VAL A 414 -0.99 0.00 24.93
C VAL A 414 0.46 -0.15 24.50
N ALA A 415 0.88 -1.39 24.28
CA ALA A 415 2.17 -1.70 23.68
C ALA A 415 1.98 -2.19 22.27
N ASP A 416 2.95 -1.88 21.39
CA ASP A 416 2.92 -2.27 19.97
C ASP A 416 1.62 -1.92 19.24
N ALA A 417 1.06 -0.75 19.50
CA ALA A 417 -0.20 -0.30 18.90
C ALA A 417 -0.24 -0.53 17.39
N THR A 418 -1.30 -1.15 16.89
CA THR A 418 -1.54 -1.55 15.49
C THR A 418 -0.63 -2.64 14.91
N ARG A 419 0.24 -3.24 15.71
CA ARG A 419 1.10 -4.35 15.29
C ARG A 419 0.51 -5.70 15.71
N ALA A 420 1.00 -6.78 15.12
CA ALA A 420 0.54 -8.14 15.44
C ALA A 420 0.73 -8.52 16.94
N ALA A 421 1.73 -7.92 17.60
CA ALA A 421 2.01 -8.13 19.02
C ALA A 421 1.32 -7.11 19.95
N GLU A 422 0.30 -6.39 19.45
CA GLU A 422 -0.41 -5.39 20.26
C GLU A 422 -0.90 -5.98 21.59
N THR A 423 -0.55 -5.31 22.67
CA THR A 423 -0.96 -5.69 24.01
C THR A 423 -1.66 -4.51 24.70
N VAL A 424 -2.83 -4.75 25.26
CA VAL A 424 -3.64 -3.74 25.95
C VAL A 424 -3.87 -4.15 27.39
N VAL A 425 -3.40 -3.34 28.34
CA VAL A 425 -3.63 -3.52 29.78
C VAL A 425 -4.52 -2.39 30.28
N ARG A 426 -5.68 -2.74 30.82
CA ARG A 426 -6.69 -1.78 31.34
C ARG A 426 -6.69 -1.81 32.86
N GLY A 427 -6.88 -0.65 33.46
CA GLY A 427 -7.00 -0.47 34.90
C GLY A 427 -7.36 0.95 35.29
N THR A 428 -6.98 1.33 36.48
CA THR A 428 -7.01 2.69 37.00
C THR A 428 -5.59 3.16 37.26
N ILE A 429 -5.39 4.48 37.45
CA ILE A 429 -4.05 4.98 37.76
C ILE A 429 -3.51 4.38 39.07
N GLY A 430 -4.41 3.96 39.99
CA GLY A 430 -4.04 3.30 41.24
C GLY A 430 -3.53 1.86 41.12
N ASP A 431 -3.93 1.14 40.06
CA ASP A 431 -3.57 -0.29 39.92
C ASP A 431 -2.86 -0.63 38.59
N ILE A 432 -2.75 0.29 37.65
CA ILE A 432 -2.20 0.02 36.33
C ILE A 432 -0.75 -0.47 36.37
N ALA A 433 0.06 0.00 37.31
CA ALA A 433 1.46 -0.40 37.45
C ALA A 433 1.57 -1.90 37.78
N SER A 434 0.87 -2.36 38.79
CA SER A 434 0.87 -3.77 39.18
C SER A 434 0.25 -4.68 38.11
N ARG A 435 -0.77 -4.19 37.38
CA ARG A 435 -1.35 -4.95 36.27
C ARG A 435 -0.35 -5.13 35.13
N VAL A 436 0.42 -4.08 34.80
CA VAL A 436 1.43 -4.14 33.73
C VAL A 436 2.58 -5.08 34.10
N GLU A 437 2.98 -5.17 35.37
CA GLU A 437 4.02 -6.09 35.83
C GLU A 437 3.67 -7.56 35.57
N ALA A 438 2.38 -7.92 35.55
CA ALA A 438 1.91 -9.25 35.20
C ALA A 438 1.99 -9.57 33.70
N HIS A 439 2.36 -8.59 32.86
CA HIS A 439 2.42 -8.73 31.40
C HIS A 439 3.83 -8.45 30.88
N THR A 440 4.27 -9.24 29.90
CA THR A 440 5.51 -8.95 29.15
C THR A 440 5.20 -7.97 28.03
N LEU A 441 5.50 -6.70 28.23
CA LEU A 441 5.38 -5.69 27.17
C LEU A 441 6.63 -5.67 26.29
N ALA A 442 6.58 -6.25 25.10
CA ALA A 442 7.75 -6.38 24.23
C ALA A 442 8.14 -5.04 23.56
N GLY A 443 7.31 -4.47 22.75
CA GLY A 443 7.60 -3.30 21.91
C GLY A 443 7.41 -1.93 22.58
N PRO A 444 7.35 -0.85 21.81
CA PRO A 444 7.10 0.49 22.33
C PRO A 444 5.73 0.59 22.99
N ALA A 445 5.63 1.30 24.10
CA ALA A 445 4.38 1.43 24.84
C ALA A 445 4.04 2.89 25.12
N LEU A 446 2.74 3.16 25.25
CA LEU A 446 2.19 4.40 25.77
C LEU A 446 1.15 4.10 26.86
N MET A 447 0.93 5.07 27.76
CA MET A 447 -0.14 5.01 28.76
C MET A 447 -1.10 6.16 28.52
N MET A 448 -2.40 5.85 28.53
CA MET A 448 -3.47 6.85 28.47
C MET A 448 -4.13 6.94 29.83
N ILE A 449 -4.45 8.15 30.27
CA ILE A 449 -5.06 8.43 31.58
C ILE A 449 -6.22 9.41 31.32
N GLY A 450 -7.39 9.13 31.86
CA GLY A 450 -8.54 10.05 31.79
C GLY A 450 -9.90 9.37 31.77
N TRP A 451 -10.92 10.09 32.16
CA TRP A 451 -12.29 9.60 32.27
C TRP A 451 -12.94 9.21 30.94
N VAL A 452 -12.42 9.67 29.80
CA VAL A 452 -12.88 9.24 28.46
C VAL A 452 -12.72 7.73 28.27
N LEU A 453 -11.78 7.11 28.96
CA LEU A 453 -11.48 5.67 28.86
C LEU A 453 -12.55 4.79 29.52
N ALA A 454 -13.33 5.35 30.45
CA ALA A 454 -14.45 4.67 31.10
C ALA A 454 -15.70 4.60 30.24
N LEU A 455 -15.88 5.52 29.30
CA LEU A 455 -17.12 5.65 28.51
C LEU A 455 -17.40 4.43 27.64
N GLN A 456 -16.38 3.69 27.25
CA GLN A 456 -16.54 2.46 26.48
C GLN A 456 -16.88 1.22 27.31
N ALA A 457 -16.44 1.16 28.56
CA ALA A 457 -16.79 0.03 29.43
C ALA A 457 -18.31 -0.05 29.66
N ALA A 458 -19.00 1.09 29.60
CA ALA A 458 -20.46 1.16 29.74
C ALA A 458 -21.19 0.61 28.50
N VAL A 459 -20.72 0.93 27.26
CA VAL A 459 -21.34 0.46 26.01
C VAL A 459 -21.14 -1.07 25.83
N ALA A 460 -19.95 -1.57 26.11
CA ALA A 460 -19.68 -3.03 26.03
C ALA A 460 -20.48 -3.85 27.05
N SER A 461 -20.85 -3.26 28.19
CA SER A 461 -21.69 -3.93 29.19
C SER A 461 -23.19 -3.93 28.83
N GLU A 462 -23.65 -2.99 28.01
CA GLU A 462 -25.02 -2.95 27.48
C GLU A 462 -25.21 -3.91 26.31
N ASP A 463 -24.23 -4.03 25.39
CA ASP A 463 -24.26 -5.01 24.30
C ASP A 463 -24.14 -6.46 24.83
N GLY A 464 -23.36 -6.71 25.88
CA GLY A 464 -23.26 -8.03 26.52
C GLY A 464 -24.54 -8.46 27.29
N ARG A 465 -25.43 -7.50 27.62
CA ARG A 465 -26.75 -7.83 28.20
C ARG A 465 -27.82 -8.09 27.13
N ALA A 466 -27.65 -7.61 25.91
CA ALA A 466 -28.59 -7.83 24.81
C ALA A 466 -28.48 -9.26 24.24
N ASP A 467 -27.33 -9.93 24.33
CA ASP A 467 -27.14 -11.29 23.80
C ASP A 467 -27.65 -12.42 24.70
N THR A 468 -28.12 -12.11 25.93
CA THR A 468 -28.70 -13.13 26.84
C THR A 468 -30.24 -13.14 26.85
N MET A 469 -30.91 -12.37 26.03
CA MET A 469 -32.35 -12.49 25.83
C MET A 469 -32.69 -13.41 24.65
N SER A 470 -33.09 -14.58 25.02
CA SER A 470 -33.87 -15.63 24.34
C SER A 470 -34.31 -15.41 22.89
N SER A 471 -33.89 -16.39 22.06
CA SER A 471 -34.32 -16.70 20.68
C SER A 471 -35.80 -17.12 20.59
N ARG A 472 -36.77 -16.41 21.16
CA ARG A 472 -38.19 -16.83 21.08
C ARG A 472 -39.21 -15.80 20.65
N ASP A 473 -38.86 -14.55 20.31
CA ASP A 473 -39.86 -13.56 19.85
C ASP A 473 -39.34 -12.71 18.67
N ARG A 474 -39.22 -13.32 17.50
CA ARG A 474 -39.13 -12.60 16.23
C ARG A 474 -40.10 -13.14 15.21
N VAL A 475 -41.36 -12.84 15.39
CA VAL A 475 -42.35 -12.71 14.30
C VAL A 475 -43.29 -11.60 14.75
N VAL A 476 -43.30 -10.47 14.12
CA VAL A 476 -44.42 -9.66 13.65
C VAL A 476 -43.90 -8.27 13.23
N GLY A 477 -44.28 -7.91 12.06
CA GLY A 477 -43.95 -6.79 11.22
C GLY A 477 -44.06 -5.37 11.82
N GLY A 478 -43.26 -4.48 11.21
CA GLY A 478 -43.32 -3.04 11.42
C GLY A 478 -42.77 -2.29 10.21
N ALA A 479 -43.64 -1.97 9.26
CA ALA A 479 -43.33 -1.12 8.12
C ALA A 479 -42.98 0.30 8.55
N ILE A 480 -41.77 0.76 8.17
CA ILE A 480 -41.37 2.16 8.36
C ILE A 480 -42.05 3.02 7.28
N LYS A 481 -42.98 3.89 7.68
CA LYS A 481 -43.57 4.94 6.85
C LYS A 481 -42.56 6.09 6.69
N LEU A 482 -42.02 6.25 5.49
CA LEU A 482 -41.36 7.49 5.06
C LEU A 482 -42.38 8.60 4.91
N ARG A 483 -42.34 9.65 5.74
CA ARG A 483 -43.08 10.91 5.55
C ARG A 483 -42.37 11.71 4.43
N ARG A 484 -43.06 11.86 3.32
CA ARG A 484 -42.79 12.89 2.30
C ARG A 484 -43.27 14.24 2.85
N GLY A 485 -42.34 15.17 3.04
CA GLY A 485 -42.70 16.58 3.27
C GLY A 485 -43.04 17.25 1.96
N THR A 486 -44.24 17.70 1.81
CA THR A 486 -44.71 18.55 0.70
C THR A 486 -44.26 19.99 0.91
N SER A 487 -43.57 20.51 -0.11
CA SER A 487 -43.32 21.93 -0.35
C SER A 487 -44.65 22.73 -0.43
N ASN A 488 -44.73 23.86 0.25
CA ASN A 488 -45.65 24.92 -0.10
C ASN A 488 -44.87 26.23 -0.24
N ALA A 489 -44.77 26.67 -1.48
CA ALA A 489 -44.38 28.02 -1.85
C ALA A 489 -45.62 28.94 -1.75
N GLN A 490 -45.50 30.09 -1.08
CA GLN A 490 -46.27 31.29 -1.44
C GLN A 490 -45.59 32.52 -0.83
N SER A 491 -45.14 33.34 -1.73
CA SER A 491 -45.16 34.79 -1.89
C SER A 491 -45.17 35.70 -0.62
N ARG A 492 -44.12 36.45 -0.39
CA ARG A 492 -44.02 37.92 -0.60
C ARG A 492 -42.56 38.35 -0.56
#